data_b10d892cd8fd8d435b391adc07cff967
#
_entry.id   b10d892cd8fd8d435b391adc07cff967
#
_cell.length_a   1.000
_cell.length_b   1.000
_cell.length_c   1.000
_cell.angle_alpha   90.00
_cell.angle_beta   90.00
_cell.angle_gamma   90.00
#
_symmetry.space_group_name_H-M   'P 1'
#
loop_
_entity.id
_entity.type
_entity.pdbx_description
1 polymer ?
#
loop_
_entity_poly.entity_id
_entity_poly.type
_entity_poly.pdbx_seq_one_letter_code
_entity_poly.pdbx_strand_id
1 'polypeptide(L)'
;DNKRLEKVRDIFLFCCFTGYDYSTTAALTDKNLVADDDGALWIDTHRIKTKTAAKVKLLDIPLSIIKKYERKRDSIFLLTVMSNAKYNLYLKEMQVSVE
;
A
#
# COMPACT_ATOMS: atom_id res chain seq x y z
N ASP A 1 -2.36 8.20 18.52
CA ASP A 1 -3.22 7.06 18.35
C ASP A 1 -2.47 5.91 17.69
N ASN A 2 -2.36 4.80 18.41
CA ASN A 2 -1.57 3.65 17.97
C ASN A 2 -2.09 3.02 16.68
N LYS A 3 -3.41 3.00 16.49
CA LYS A 3 -3.99 2.41 15.28
C LYS A 3 -3.65 3.22 14.03
N ARG A 4 -3.61 4.54 14.15
CA ARG A 4 -3.25 5.39 13.02
C ARG A 4 -1.79 5.23 12.65
N LEU A 5 -0.92 5.17 13.66
CA LEU A 5 0.51 4.96 13.43
C LEU A 5 0.77 3.58 12.85
N GLU A 6 0.04 2.57 13.30
CA GLU A 6 0.14 1.23 12.74
C GLU A 6 -0.21 1.21 11.26
N LYS A 7 -1.29 1.91 10.88
CA LYS A 7 -1.72 1.97 9.48
C LYS A 7 -0.69 2.71 8.62
N VAL A 8 -0.13 3.80 9.12
CA VAL A 8 0.93 4.53 8.41
C VAL A 8 2.14 3.63 8.20
N ARG A 9 2.53 2.90 9.23
CA ARG A 9 3.65 1.95 9.13
C ARG A 9 3.37 0.88 8.08
N ASP A 10 2.17 0.33 8.08
CA ASP A 10 1.80 -0.71 7.11
C ASP A 10 1.83 -0.17 5.68
N ILE A 11 1.32 1.04 5.46
CA ILE A 11 1.37 1.67 4.14
C ILE A 11 2.81 1.93 3.73
N PHE A 12 3.63 2.42 4.65
CA PHE A 12 5.04 2.67 4.38
C PHE A 12 5.77 1.38 3.98
N LEU A 13 5.54 0.30 4.73
CA LEU A 13 6.13 -1.00 4.41
C LEU A 13 5.66 -1.51 3.04
N PHE A 14 4.37 -1.35 2.76
CA PHE A 14 3.84 -1.74 1.46
C PHE A 14 4.55 -0.99 0.33
N CYS A 15 4.72 0.32 0.48
CA CYS A 15 5.42 1.11 -0.52
C CYS A 15 6.89 0.67 -0.67
N CYS A 16 7.56 0.36 0.44
CA CYS A 16 8.94 -0.09 0.41
C CYS A 16 9.11 -1.41 -0.32
N PHE A 17 8.22 -2.36 -0.06
CA PHE A 17 8.33 -3.70 -0.64
C PHE A 17 7.85 -3.77 -2.09
N THR A 18 6.94 -2.89 -2.49
CA THR A 18 6.45 -2.86 -3.87
C THR A 18 7.20 -1.90 -4.76
N GLY A 19 7.88 -0.93 -4.16
CA GLY A 19 8.53 0.15 -4.90
C GLY A 19 7.57 1.22 -5.40
N TYR A 20 6.30 1.17 -5.00
CA TYR A 20 5.32 2.17 -5.38
C TYR A 20 5.41 3.40 -4.48
N ASP A 21 5.10 4.56 -5.05
CA ASP A 21 4.92 5.77 -4.25
C ASP A 21 3.54 5.77 -3.59
N TYR A 22 3.31 6.77 -2.75
CA TYR A 22 2.05 6.88 -2.02
C TYR A 22 0.86 7.03 -2.96
N SER A 23 0.98 7.88 -3.98
CA SER A 23 -0.12 8.14 -4.91
C SER A 23 -0.53 6.90 -5.67
N THR A 24 0.43 6.11 -6.14
CA THR A 24 0.15 4.87 -6.84
C THR A 24 -0.51 3.87 -5.90
N THR A 25 0.01 3.74 -4.67
CA THR A 25 -0.56 2.84 -3.67
C THR A 25 -2.00 3.22 -3.33
N ALA A 26 -2.28 4.50 -3.17
CA ALA A 26 -3.62 4.98 -2.84
C ALA A 26 -4.65 4.67 -3.93
N ALA A 27 -4.20 4.57 -5.17
CA ALA A 27 -5.09 4.32 -6.32
C ALA A 27 -5.34 2.84 -6.60
N LEU A 28 -4.68 1.93 -5.90
CA LEU A 28 -4.82 0.49 -6.16
C LEU A 28 -6.22 -0.01 -5.79
N THR A 29 -6.78 -0.86 -6.66
CA THR A 29 -8.08 -1.50 -6.45
C THR A 29 -7.94 -3.01 -6.65
N ASP A 30 -9.02 -3.75 -6.38
CA ASP A 30 -9.04 -5.19 -6.62
C ASP A 30 -8.73 -5.54 -8.08
N LYS A 31 -9.05 -4.65 -9.00
CA LYS A 31 -8.78 -4.87 -10.43
C LYS A 31 -7.29 -4.90 -10.76
N ASN A 32 -6.48 -4.35 -9.89
CA ASN A 32 -5.02 -4.38 -10.07
C ASN A 32 -4.39 -5.68 -9.60
N LEU A 33 -5.13 -6.52 -8.86
CA LEU A 33 -4.63 -7.80 -8.41
C LEU A 33 -4.84 -8.85 -9.50
N VAL A 34 -3.76 -9.48 -9.93
CA VAL A 34 -3.83 -10.53 -10.95
C VAL A 34 -3.05 -11.75 -10.48
N ALA A 35 -3.56 -12.93 -10.81
CA ALA A 35 -2.88 -14.17 -10.50
C ALA A 35 -2.21 -14.70 -11.77
N ASP A 36 -0.99 -15.23 -11.64
CA ASP A 36 -0.33 -15.86 -12.76
C ASP A 36 -0.70 -17.35 -12.83
N ASP A 37 -0.12 -18.06 -13.78
CA ASP A 37 -0.43 -19.47 -14.02
C ASP A 37 -0.04 -20.35 -12.83
N ASP A 38 0.93 -19.91 -12.02
CA ASP A 38 1.37 -20.63 -10.84
C ASP A 38 0.56 -20.31 -9.59
N GLY A 39 -0.40 -19.40 -9.70
CA GLY A 39 -1.20 -18.98 -8.57
C GLY A 39 -0.58 -17.85 -7.76
N ALA A 40 0.58 -17.36 -8.16
CA ALA A 40 1.19 -16.22 -7.48
C ALA A 40 0.43 -14.95 -7.81
N LEU A 41 0.30 -14.05 -6.82
CA LEU A 41 -0.40 -12.79 -6.99
C LEU A 41 0.56 -11.67 -7.37
N TRP A 42 0.11 -10.84 -8.29
CA TRP A 42 0.85 -9.68 -8.78
C TRP A 42 -0.04 -8.46 -8.70
N ILE A 43 0.58 -7.30 -8.57
CA ILE A 43 -0.10 -6.02 -8.80
C ILE A 43 0.28 -5.55 -10.20
N ASP A 44 -0.74 -5.26 -11.01
CA ASP A 44 -0.54 -4.77 -12.37
C ASP A 44 -1.19 -3.39 -12.46
N THR A 45 -0.36 -2.36 -12.54
CA THR A 45 -0.84 -0.99 -12.55
C THR A 45 0.15 -0.08 -13.30
N HIS A 46 -0.15 1.21 -13.28
CA HIS A 46 0.73 2.24 -13.82
C HIS A 46 1.02 3.25 -12.73
N ARG A 47 2.24 3.79 -12.72
CA ARG A 47 2.58 4.86 -11.77
C ARG A 47 1.81 6.12 -12.14
N ILE A 48 1.22 6.75 -11.14
CA ILE A 48 0.36 7.91 -11.34
C ILE A 48 1.12 9.06 -12.02
N LYS A 49 2.33 9.36 -11.51
CA LYS A 49 3.08 10.52 -11.98
C LYS A 49 3.68 10.35 -13.35
N THR A 50 4.18 9.17 -13.67
CA THR A 50 4.90 8.92 -14.94
C THR A 50 4.08 8.13 -15.93
N LYS A 51 2.98 7.52 -15.48
CA LYS A 51 2.12 6.64 -16.28
C LYS A 51 2.87 5.44 -16.84
N THR A 52 4.01 5.12 -16.25
CA THR A 52 4.82 3.98 -16.63
C THR A 52 4.22 2.71 -16.04
N ALA A 53 4.19 1.63 -16.82
CA ALA A 53 3.71 0.34 -16.33
C ALA A 53 4.56 -0.12 -15.15
N ALA A 54 3.90 -0.63 -14.11
CA ALA A 54 4.57 -1.04 -12.88
C ALA A 54 3.91 -2.31 -12.34
N LYS A 55 4.42 -3.47 -12.79
CA LYS A 55 3.92 -4.77 -12.37
C LYS A 55 4.87 -5.35 -11.33
N VAL A 56 4.35 -5.73 -10.18
CA VAL A 56 5.15 -6.18 -9.04
C VAL A 56 4.53 -7.44 -8.44
N LYS A 57 5.36 -8.45 -8.19
CA LYS A 57 4.91 -9.66 -7.50
C LYS A 57 4.68 -9.34 -6.03
N LEU A 58 3.55 -9.81 -5.50
CA LEU A 58 3.23 -9.64 -4.09
C LEU A 58 4.01 -10.64 -3.26
N LEU A 59 4.99 -10.13 -2.52
CA LEU A 59 5.74 -10.92 -1.56
C LEU A 59 4.93 -11.04 -0.25
N ASP A 60 5.47 -11.78 0.71
CA ASP A 60 4.73 -12.11 1.93
C ASP A 60 4.24 -10.89 2.72
N ILE A 61 5.10 -9.88 2.89
CA ILE A 61 4.74 -8.72 3.71
C ILE A 61 3.66 -7.86 3.06
N PRO A 62 3.80 -7.42 1.78
CA PRO A 62 2.70 -6.68 1.16
C PRO A 62 1.41 -7.47 1.08
N LEU A 63 1.49 -8.77 0.81
CA LEU A 63 0.29 -9.60 0.76
C LEU A 63 -0.40 -9.66 2.11
N SER A 64 0.34 -9.81 3.20
CA SER A 64 -0.22 -9.85 4.54
C SER A 64 -0.87 -8.51 4.91
N ILE A 65 -0.31 -7.40 4.45
CA ILE A 65 -0.89 -6.08 4.68
C ILE A 65 -2.25 -5.97 3.97
N ILE A 66 -2.33 -6.39 2.72
CA ILE A 66 -3.60 -6.39 1.98
C ILE A 66 -4.64 -7.24 2.72
N LYS A 67 -4.27 -8.43 3.15
CA LYS A 67 -5.18 -9.33 3.86
C LYS A 67 -5.63 -8.77 5.19
N LYS A 68 -4.74 -8.07 5.89
CA LYS A 68 -5.04 -7.45 7.18
C LYS A 68 -6.19 -6.46 7.09
N TYR A 69 -6.25 -5.69 6.02
CA TYR A 69 -7.26 -4.65 5.83
C TYR A 69 -8.44 -5.08 4.97
N GLU A 70 -8.42 -6.28 4.44
CA GLU A 70 -9.43 -6.76 3.50
C GLU A 70 -10.84 -6.70 4.09
N ARG A 71 -11.01 -7.14 5.34
CA ARG A 71 -12.32 -7.17 6.00
C ARG A 71 -12.78 -5.80 6.49
N LYS A 72 -11.86 -4.85 6.57
CA LYS A 72 -12.15 -3.51 7.07
C LYS A 72 -12.38 -2.51 5.96
N ARG A 73 -12.25 -2.94 4.71
CA ARG A 73 -12.45 -2.07 3.56
C ARG A 73 -13.93 -1.80 3.37
N ASP A 74 -14.25 -0.54 3.17
CA ASP A 74 -15.60 -0.12 2.79
C ASP A 74 -15.59 0.62 1.46
N SER A 75 -14.51 0.49 0.67
CA SER A 75 -14.35 1.18 -0.61
C SER A 75 -13.71 0.22 -1.62
N ILE A 76 -13.60 0.68 -2.88
CA ILE A 76 -13.00 -0.10 -3.95
C ILE A 76 -11.48 -0.20 -3.84
N PHE A 77 -10.85 0.65 -3.02
CA PHE A 77 -9.40 0.70 -2.93
C PHE A 77 -8.86 -0.41 -2.04
N LEU A 78 -7.71 -0.99 -2.43
CA LEU A 78 -7.09 -2.07 -1.68
C LEU A 78 -6.70 -1.64 -0.27
N LEU A 79 -6.14 -0.44 -0.15
CA LEU A 79 -5.76 0.11 1.15
C LEU A 79 -6.47 1.45 1.30
N THR A 80 -7.26 1.57 2.36
CA THR A 80 -7.88 2.84 2.69
C THR A 80 -6.82 3.73 3.29
N VAL A 81 -6.33 4.70 2.53
CA VAL A 81 -5.22 5.54 2.97
C VAL A 81 -5.73 6.92 3.38
N MET A 82 -4.97 7.56 4.26
CA MET A 82 -5.24 8.93 4.67
C MET A 82 -4.70 9.89 3.61
N SER A 83 -4.98 11.18 3.75
CA SER A 83 -4.45 12.18 2.84
C SER A 83 -2.92 12.19 2.87
N ASN A 84 -2.31 12.63 1.78
CA ASN A 84 -0.85 12.70 1.70
C ASN A 84 -0.26 13.57 2.81
N ALA A 85 -0.92 14.67 3.15
CA ALA A 85 -0.47 15.55 4.23
C ALA A 85 -0.46 14.82 5.58
N LYS A 86 -1.53 14.08 5.89
CA LYS A 86 -1.60 13.31 7.14
C LYS A 86 -0.57 12.18 7.15
N TYR A 87 -0.38 11.51 6.02
CA TYR A 87 0.60 10.45 5.91
C TYR A 87 2.00 10.97 6.24
N ASN A 88 2.38 12.09 5.63
CA ASN A 88 3.69 12.69 5.89
C ASN A 88 3.85 13.14 7.35
N LEU A 89 2.79 13.69 7.92
CA LEU A 89 2.81 14.11 9.32
C LEU A 89 3.07 12.91 10.25
N TYR A 90 2.36 11.81 10.03
CA TYR A 90 2.52 10.61 10.85
C TYR A 90 3.89 9.96 10.65
N LEU A 91 4.45 10.01 9.44
CA LEU A 91 5.81 9.52 9.20
C LEU A 91 6.82 10.29 10.06
N LYS A 92 6.67 11.60 10.17
CA LYS A 92 7.54 12.41 11.01
C LYS A 92 7.40 12.03 12.48
N GLU A 93 6.18 11.78 12.94
CA GLU A 93 5.95 11.33 14.31
C GLU A 93 6.63 9.99 14.59
N MET A 94 6.57 9.07 13.65
CA MET A 94 7.23 7.78 13.78
C MET A 94 8.75 7.92 13.87
N GLN A 95 9.33 8.82 13.07
CA GLN A 95 10.77 9.07 13.13
C GLN A 95 11.18 9.61 14.50
N VAL A 96 10.42 10.54 15.05
CA VAL A 96 10.69 11.06 16.38
C VAL A 96 10.60 9.97 17.44
N SER A 97 9.62 9.07 17.29
CA SER A 97 9.43 7.99 18.26
C SER A 97 10.55 6.97 18.24
N VAL A 98 11.23 6.80 17.11
CA VAL A 98 12.31 5.83 16.94
C VAL A 98 13.64 6.38 17.44
N GLU A 99 13.81 7.68 17.41
CA GLU A 99 14.99 8.33 17.93
C GLU A 99 14.97 8.39 19.46
#